data_8f68b241e8268fe9e62eb5c32ab67c8f
#
_entry.id   8f68b241e8268fe9e62eb5c32ab67c8f
#
_cell.length_a   1.000
_cell.length_b   1.000
_cell.length_c   1.000
_cell.angle_alpha   90.00
_cell.angle_beta   90.00
_cell.angle_gamma   90.00
#
_symmetry.space_group_name_H-M   'P 1'
#
loop_
_entity.id
_entity.type
_entity.pdbx_description
1 polymer ?
#
loop_
_entity_poly.entity_id
_entity_poly.type
_entity_poly.pdbx_seq_one_letter_code
_entity_poly.pdbx_strand_id
1 'polypeptide(L)'
;VLSACFAAAQEPVPVLTLGTFHFDFPNLDQVQYAESEQIDVLNPVYQNEIETLVGLLEKFAPTIIVIERPVKMQFETDSLFRRYLADCYDLQRGEDEQIGFRLAKRLGIDRIYCVDEWGKHYDEIDELLRDENSKEYIRFETSFYDYPDSIKRFVPEAVFKEQGIIAELIELNDPEHIRRSLGNYLIG
;
A
#
# COMPACT_ATOMS: atom_id res chain seq x y z
N VAL A 1 21.71 20.40 45.97
CA VAL A 1 20.60 20.78 45.08
C VAL A 1 20.45 19.67 44.06
N LEU A 2 19.46 18.76 44.24
CA LEU A 2 19.13 17.73 43.27
C LEU A 2 18.25 18.40 42.17
N SER A 3 18.79 18.52 40.95
CA SER A 3 18.04 18.92 39.77
C SER A 3 17.31 17.68 39.25
N ALA A 4 15.99 17.62 39.42
CA ALA A 4 15.18 16.59 38.80
C ALA A 4 15.00 16.94 37.31
N CYS A 5 15.67 16.18 36.42
CA CYS A 5 15.34 16.20 34.98
C CYS A 5 13.99 15.50 34.80
N PHE A 6 12.94 16.27 34.54
CA PHE A 6 11.71 15.71 34.03
C PHE A 6 11.95 15.32 32.59
N ALA A 7 12.04 14.04 32.29
CA ALA A 7 11.88 13.54 30.95
C ALA A 7 10.41 13.76 30.58
N ALA A 8 10.12 14.75 29.73
CA ALA A 8 8.81 14.87 29.13
C ALA A 8 8.57 13.62 28.26
N ALA A 9 7.55 12.84 28.59
CA ALA A 9 7.11 11.76 27.72
C ALA A 9 6.72 12.39 26.37
N GLN A 10 7.38 11.96 25.31
CA GLN A 10 7.06 12.43 23.98
C GLN A 10 5.68 11.87 23.60
N GLU A 11 4.74 12.73 23.26
CA GLU A 11 3.43 12.31 22.80
C GLU A 11 3.59 11.39 21.58
N PRO A 12 2.86 10.27 21.50
CA PRO A 12 2.95 9.38 20.36
C PRO A 12 2.48 10.11 19.09
N VAL A 13 3.26 9.98 18.02
CA VAL A 13 2.87 10.52 16.72
C VAL A 13 1.73 9.69 16.16
N PRO A 14 0.56 10.26 15.85
CA PRO A 14 -0.52 9.52 15.24
C PRO A 14 -0.13 9.11 13.81
N VAL A 15 -0.34 7.85 13.47
CA VAL A 15 -0.09 7.29 12.14
C VAL A 15 -1.39 6.71 11.60
N LEU A 16 -1.72 7.06 10.36
CA LEU A 16 -2.80 6.44 9.60
C LEU A 16 -2.18 5.65 8.46
N THR A 17 -2.49 4.36 8.38
CA THR A 17 -2.16 3.50 7.25
C THR A 17 -3.39 3.24 6.42
N LEU A 18 -3.24 3.24 5.10
CA LEU A 18 -4.30 2.91 4.16
C LEU A 18 -3.78 1.82 3.22
N GLY A 19 -4.32 0.61 3.37
CA GLY A 19 -4.12 -0.46 2.39
C GLY A 19 -4.94 -0.17 1.14
N THR A 20 -4.33 -0.33 -0.02
CA THR A 20 -4.96 -0.12 -1.33
C THR A 20 -4.79 -1.37 -2.19
N PHE A 21 -5.60 -1.52 -3.22
CA PHE A 21 -5.24 -2.36 -4.36
C PHE A 21 -4.54 -1.49 -5.41
N HIS A 22 -3.81 -2.10 -6.31
CA HIS A 22 -3.15 -1.37 -7.39
C HIS A 22 -4.17 -0.86 -8.42
N PHE A 23 -4.33 0.45 -8.50
CA PHE A 23 -5.32 1.11 -9.36
C PHE A 23 -5.03 0.97 -10.85
N ASP A 24 -3.80 0.68 -11.23
CA ASP A 24 -3.34 0.46 -12.61
C ASP A 24 -3.25 -1.01 -13.01
N PHE A 25 -3.58 -1.94 -12.10
CA PHE A 25 -3.61 -3.39 -12.31
C PHE A 25 -2.35 -3.96 -12.98
N PRO A 26 -1.14 -3.77 -12.41
CA PRO A 26 0.08 -4.30 -12.99
C PRO A 26 0.15 -5.84 -12.96
N ASN A 27 -0.77 -6.50 -12.24
CA ASN A 27 -0.84 -7.96 -12.03
C ASN A 27 0.47 -8.54 -11.50
N LEU A 28 1.11 -7.82 -10.59
CA LEU A 28 2.32 -8.25 -9.89
C LEU A 28 2.00 -9.00 -8.57
N ASP A 29 0.75 -8.91 -8.11
CA ASP A 29 0.27 -9.54 -6.89
C ASP A 29 -0.14 -10.99 -7.10
N GLN A 30 -0.36 -11.71 -6.00
CA GLN A 30 -0.90 -13.08 -6.03
C GLN A 30 -2.30 -13.15 -6.65
N VAL A 31 -3.10 -12.10 -6.45
CA VAL A 31 -4.42 -11.96 -7.09
C VAL A 31 -4.24 -11.16 -8.37
N GLN A 32 -4.51 -11.82 -9.49
CA GLN A 32 -4.44 -11.22 -10.82
C GLN A 32 -5.84 -11.03 -11.38
N TYR A 33 -6.08 -9.89 -12.00
CA TYR A 33 -7.37 -9.56 -12.59
C TYR A 33 -7.28 -9.60 -14.11
N ALA A 34 -8.20 -10.34 -14.76
CA ALA A 34 -8.36 -10.28 -16.20
C ALA A 34 -8.77 -8.86 -16.64
N GLU A 35 -8.42 -8.44 -17.84
CA GLU A 35 -8.78 -7.10 -18.36
C GLU A 35 -10.29 -6.78 -18.23
N SER A 36 -11.16 -7.80 -18.41
CA SER A 36 -12.61 -7.64 -18.24
C SER A 36 -13.05 -7.38 -16.79
N GLU A 37 -12.20 -7.64 -15.82
CA GLU A 37 -12.45 -7.47 -14.40
C GLU A 37 -11.85 -6.16 -13.87
N GLN A 38 -10.93 -5.56 -14.60
CA GLN A 38 -10.29 -4.30 -14.24
C GLN A 38 -11.25 -3.11 -14.43
N ILE A 39 -11.01 -2.06 -13.66
CA ILE A 39 -11.69 -0.76 -13.78
C ILE A 39 -10.70 0.29 -14.27
N ASP A 40 -11.17 1.30 -14.98
CA ASP A 40 -10.36 2.49 -15.27
C ASP A 40 -10.66 3.56 -14.21
N VAL A 41 -9.75 3.72 -13.25
CA VAL A 41 -9.91 4.70 -12.16
C VAL A 41 -9.97 6.15 -12.65
N LEU A 42 -9.55 6.43 -13.90
CA LEU A 42 -9.70 7.75 -14.52
C LEU A 42 -11.13 8.00 -14.99
N ASN A 43 -12.01 7.01 -14.97
CA ASN A 43 -13.43 7.22 -15.27
C ASN A 43 -14.06 8.17 -14.24
N PRO A 44 -14.91 9.13 -14.66
CA PRO A 44 -15.51 10.12 -13.77
C PRO A 44 -16.20 9.57 -12.52
N VAL A 45 -16.80 8.37 -12.58
CA VAL A 45 -17.45 7.75 -11.42
C VAL A 45 -16.43 7.45 -10.32
N TYR A 46 -15.30 6.85 -10.68
CA TYR A 46 -14.23 6.51 -9.73
C TYR A 46 -13.45 7.73 -9.29
N GLN A 47 -13.27 8.71 -10.17
CA GLN A 47 -12.66 9.99 -9.80
C GLN A 47 -13.45 10.71 -8.70
N ASN A 48 -14.79 10.69 -8.75
CA ASN A 48 -15.63 11.24 -7.69
C ASN A 48 -15.46 10.50 -6.36
N GLU A 49 -15.30 9.19 -6.39
CA GLU A 49 -15.03 8.38 -5.19
C GLU A 49 -13.64 8.70 -4.61
N ILE A 50 -12.61 8.78 -5.45
CA ILE A 50 -11.25 9.15 -5.04
C ILE A 50 -11.24 10.54 -4.40
N GLU A 51 -11.92 11.52 -5.00
CA GLU A 51 -12.04 12.87 -4.45
C GLU A 51 -12.75 12.87 -3.07
N THR A 52 -13.78 12.01 -2.92
CA THR A 52 -14.47 11.82 -1.65
C THR A 52 -13.54 11.21 -0.60
N LEU A 53 -12.79 10.16 -0.97
CA LEU A 53 -11.81 9.51 -0.11
C LEU A 53 -10.74 10.50 0.35
N VAL A 54 -10.15 11.25 -0.58
CA VAL A 54 -9.14 12.28 -0.26
C VAL A 54 -9.69 13.31 0.72
N GLY A 55 -10.96 13.72 0.54
CA GLY A 55 -11.64 14.62 1.48
C GLY A 55 -11.89 14.00 2.87
N LEU A 56 -11.98 12.68 2.98
CA LEU A 56 -12.04 11.99 4.28
C LEU A 56 -10.67 11.93 4.94
N LEU A 57 -9.62 11.60 4.17
CA LEU A 57 -8.24 11.54 4.65
C LEU A 57 -7.71 12.92 5.08
N GLU A 58 -8.14 13.98 4.42
CA GLU A 58 -7.81 15.37 4.77
C GLU A 58 -8.19 15.69 6.22
N LYS A 59 -9.25 15.08 6.76
CA LYS A 59 -9.68 15.29 8.16
C LYS A 59 -8.68 14.79 9.20
N PHE A 60 -7.86 13.81 8.84
CA PHE A 60 -6.75 13.36 9.68
C PHE A 60 -5.64 14.39 9.75
N ALA A 61 -5.57 15.30 8.78
CA ALA A 61 -4.58 16.38 8.66
C ALA A 61 -3.13 15.91 8.80
N PRO A 62 -2.66 14.92 8.00
CA PRO A 62 -1.28 14.48 8.08
C PRO A 62 -0.33 15.62 7.72
N THR A 63 0.82 15.65 8.39
CA THR A 63 1.91 16.59 8.10
C THR A 63 3.00 15.96 7.23
N ILE A 64 3.00 14.63 7.13
CA ILE A 64 3.90 13.84 6.30
C ILE A 64 3.05 12.79 5.57
N ILE A 65 3.30 12.62 4.28
CA ILE A 65 2.72 11.55 3.48
C ILE A 65 3.85 10.68 2.95
N VAL A 66 3.68 9.37 3.13
CA VAL A 66 4.58 8.35 2.58
C VAL A 66 3.78 7.47 1.60
N ILE A 67 4.44 7.01 0.55
CA ILE A 67 3.84 6.16 -0.49
C ILE A 67 4.70 4.91 -0.71
N GLU A 68 4.07 3.83 -1.11
CA GLU A 68 4.70 2.57 -1.49
C GLU A 68 5.30 2.68 -2.89
N ARG A 69 6.36 3.46 -2.99
CA ARG A 69 7.17 3.62 -4.19
C ARG A 69 8.62 3.41 -3.81
N PRO A 70 9.44 2.73 -4.64
CA PRO A 70 10.85 2.48 -4.31
C PRO A 70 11.61 3.76 -3.98
N VAL A 71 12.42 3.73 -2.92
CA VAL A 71 13.22 4.88 -2.45
C VAL A 71 14.09 5.48 -3.58
N LYS A 72 14.60 4.64 -4.48
CA LYS A 72 15.36 5.07 -5.67
C LYS A 72 14.55 5.96 -6.62
N MET A 73 13.21 5.90 -6.56
CA MET A 73 12.30 6.72 -7.39
C MET A 73 12.01 8.09 -6.77
N GLN A 74 12.59 8.42 -5.61
CA GLN A 74 12.30 9.67 -4.90
C GLN A 74 12.51 10.91 -5.78
N PHE A 75 13.61 10.96 -6.56
CA PHE A 75 13.91 12.11 -7.41
C PHE A 75 12.85 12.30 -8.52
N GLU A 76 12.42 11.22 -9.13
CA GLU A 76 11.36 11.23 -10.15
C GLU A 76 10.02 11.65 -9.52
N THR A 77 9.67 11.07 -8.38
CA THR A 77 8.46 11.42 -7.63
C THR A 77 8.42 12.90 -7.25
N ASP A 78 9.53 13.45 -6.74
CA ASP A 78 9.66 14.87 -6.43
C ASP A 78 9.46 15.75 -7.69
N SER A 79 9.93 15.29 -8.86
CA SER A 79 9.76 15.98 -10.12
C SER A 79 8.31 15.97 -10.61
N LEU A 80 7.66 14.79 -10.60
CA LEU A 80 6.26 14.63 -11.00
C LEU A 80 5.34 15.42 -10.08
N PHE A 81 5.54 15.32 -8.77
CA PHE A 81 4.73 16.03 -7.80
C PHE A 81 4.83 17.55 -7.95
N ARG A 82 6.05 18.10 -8.14
CA ARG A 82 6.21 19.55 -8.43
C ARG A 82 5.49 19.99 -9.69
N ARG A 83 5.51 19.18 -10.75
CA ARG A 83 4.76 19.46 -11.98
C ARG A 83 3.26 19.42 -11.74
N TYR A 84 2.77 18.50 -10.90
CA TYR A 84 1.37 18.43 -10.50
C TYR A 84 0.95 19.66 -9.67
N LEU A 85 1.80 20.11 -8.74
CA LEU A 85 1.55 21.36 -7.98
C LEU A 85 1.47 22.59 -8.89
N ALA A 86 2.22 22.60 -9.99
CA ALA A 86 2.26 23.66 -10.98
C ALA A 86 1.17 23.55 -12.07
N ASP A 87 0.24 22.60 -11.95
CA ASP A 87 -0.81 22.27 -12.93
C ASP A 87 -0.24 21.95 -14.34
N CYS A 88 0.95 21.32 -14.38
CA CYS A 88 1.68 20.90 -15.58
C CYS A 88 1.83 19.38 -15.68
N TYR A 89 1.01 18.63 -14.98
CA TYR A 89 1.02 17.17 -14.97
C TYR A 89 -0.36 16.62 -14.63
N ASP A 90 -0.86 15.73 -15.48
CA ASP A 90 -2.09 14.99 -15.24
C ASP A 90 -1.77 13.69 -14.51
N LEU A 91 -2.46 13.45 -13.39
CA LEU A 91 -2.25 12.25 -12.58
C LEU A 91 -2.51 10.98 -13.37
N GLN A 92 -1.62 10.03 -13.22
CA GLN A 92 -1.78 8.71 -13.79
C GLN A 92 -2.66 7.82 -12.89
N ARG A 93 -2.83 6.55 -13.25
CA ARG A 93 -3.78 5.66 -12.56
C ARG A 93 -3.32 5.25 -11.16
N GLY A 94 -2.02 5.22 -10.88
CA GLY A 94 -1.48 4.73 -9.61
C GLY A 94 -2.11 5.39 -8.38
N GLU A 95 -2.39 4.60 -7.37
CA GLU A 95 -3.00 5.03 -6.09
C GLU A 95 -2.13 6.06 -5.35
N ASP A 96 -0.83 5.98 -5.51
CA ASP A 96 0.13 6.92 -4.95
C ASP A 96 -0.05 8.34 -5.52
N GLU A 97 -0.38 8.46 -6.82
CA GLU A 97 -0.71 9.74 -7.45
C GLU A 97 -2.16 10.14 -7.17
N GLN A 98 -3.09 9.21 -7.37
CA GLN A 98 -4.53 9.48 -7.25
C GLN A 98 -4.93 9.87 -5.83
N ILE A 99 -4.32 9.28 -4.82
CA ILE A 99 -4.60 9.59 -3.41
C ILE A 99 -3.49 10.46 -2.82
N GLY A 100 -2.24 10.02 -2.91
CA GLY A 100 -1.11 10.67 -2.25
C GLY A 100 -0.85 12.10 -2.74
N PHE A 101 -0.75 12.30 -4.06
CA PHE A 101 -0.49 13.63 -4.64
C PHE A 101 -1.66 14.58 -4.42
N ARG A 102 -2.91 14.09 -4.55
CA ARG A 102 -4.10 14.92 -4.29
C ARG A 102 -4.16 15.39 -2.85
N LEU A 103 -3.97 14.45 -1.91
CA LEU A 103 -4.00 14.76 -0.49
C LEU A 103 -2.91 15.76 -0.11
N ALA A 104 -1.67 15.56 -0.60
CA ALA A 104 -0.57 16.48 -0.36
C ALA A 104 -0.86 17.88 -0.91
N LYS A 105 -1.38 17.99 -2.13
CA LYS A 105 -1.75 19.30 -2.74
C LYS A 105 -2.82 19.99 -1.92
N ARG A 106 -3.86 19.30 -1.46
CA ARG A 106 -4.93 19.87 -0.63
C ARG A 106 -4.43 20.40 0.71
N LEU A 107 -3.50 19.70 1.32
CA LEU A 107 -2.93 20.06 2.63
C LEU A 107 -1.76 21.05 2.54
N GLY A 108 -1.33 21.41 1.33
CA GLY A 108 -0.17 22.29 1.14
C GLY A 108 1.15 21.64 1.54
N ILE A 109 1.22 20.31 1.51
CA ILE A 109 2.45 19.56 1.73
C ILE A 109 3.27 19.61 0.44
N ASP A 110 4.53 20.02 0.55
CA ASP A 110 5.41 20.28 -0.59
C ASP A 110 6.24 19.06 -1.01
N ARG A 111 6.23 17.99 -0.22
CA ARG A 111 6.98 16.76 -0.50
C ARG A 111 6.27 15.51 -0.02
N ILE A 112 6.36 14.45 -0.83
CA ILE A 112 5.90 13.08 -0.53
C ILE A 112 7.14 12.17 -0.46
N TYR A 113 7.13 11.18 0.42
CA TYR A 113 8.28 10.30 0.64
C TYR A 113 8.01 8.90 0.11
N CYS A 114 8.94 8.40 -0.70
CA CYS A 114 8.98 7.01 -1.15
C CYS A 114 9.63 6.15 -0.05
N VAL A 115 8.97 5.07 0.37
CA VAL A 115 9.45 4.25 1.50
C VAL A 115 9.58 2.77 1.18
N ASP A 116 9.18 2.35 -0.02
CA ASP A 116 9.35 0.96 -0.43
C ASP A 116 10.82 0.67 -0.70
N GLU A 117 11.38 -0.28 0.04
CA GLU A 117 12.77 -0.68 -0.07
C GLU A 117 12.91 -2.18 -0.31
N TRP A 118 12.91 -2.53 -1.59
CA TRP A 118 13.16 -3.89 -2.02
C TRP A 118 14.65 -4.26 -1.86
N GLY A 119 14.92 -5.40 -1.24
CA GLY A 119 16.20 -6.07 -1.35
C GLY A 119 17.16 -5.99 -0.18
N LYS A 120 16.91 -5.20 0.88
CA LYS A 120 17.83 -5.14 2.04
C LYS A 120 17.72 -6.31 3.01
N HIS A 121 16.62 -7.05 2.97
CA HIS A 121 16.34 -8.14 3.91
C HIS A 121 16.28 -9.51 3.23
N TYR A 122 16.54 -9.57 1.92
CA TYR A 122 16.38 -10.80 1.14
C TYR A 122 17.66 -11.60 0.95
N ASP A 123 18.85 -11.02 1.22
CA ASP A 123 20.11 -11.74 1.06
C ASP A 123 20.15 -13.02 1.92
N GLU A 124 19.66 -12.96 3.16
CA GLU A 124 19.55 -14.12 4.05
C GLU A 124 18.51 -15.12 3.57
N ILE A 125 17.39 -14.66 3.02
CA ILE A 125 16.33 -15.49 2.45
C ILE A 125 16.81 -16.10 1.14
N ASP A 126 17.45 -15.34 0.28
CA ASP A 126 18.06 -15.85 -0.95
C ASP A 126 19.09 -16.94 -0.68
N GLU A 127 19.89 -16.81 0.38
CA GLU A 127 20.82 -17.83 0.80
C GLU A 127 20.10 -19.11 1.29
N LEU A 128 19.03 -18.93 2.05
CA LEU A 128 18.20 -20.00 2.59
C LEU A 128 17.47 -20.76 1.48
N LEU A 129 17.05 -20.07 0.42
CA LEU A 129 16.31 -20.64 -0.71
C LEU A 129 17.20 -21.13 -1.86
N ARG A 130 18.53 -20.96 -1.81
CA ARG A 130 19.45 -21.44 -2.87
C ARG A 130 19.52 -22.95 -2.99
N ASP A 131 19.34 -23.67 -1.91
CA ASP A 131 19.33 -25.15 -1.92
C ASP A 131 17.90 -25.67 -2.03
N GLU A 132 17.46 -25.92 -3.24
CA GLU A 132 16.12 -26.45 -3.55
C GLU A 132 15.82 -27.80 -2.88
N ASN A 133 16.84 -28.50 -2.36
CA ASN A 133 16.69 -29.76 -1.61
C ASN A 133 16.69 -29.54 -0.09
N SER A 134 16.86 -28.30 0.37
CA SER A 134 16.79 -27.98 1.80
C SER A 134 15.37 -28.20 2.33
N LYS A 135 15.26 -28.50 3.63
CA LYS A 135 13.95 -28.61 4.28
C LYS A 135 13.22 -27.29 4.30
N GLU A 136 13.95 -26.21 4.40
CA GLU A 136 13.46 -24.83 4.42
C GLU A 136 12.86 -24.46 3.07
N TYR A 137 13.55 -24.74 1.97
CA TYR A 137 13.05 -24.53 0.62
C TYR A 137 11.78 -25.35 0.35
N ILE A 138 11.82 -26.67 0.63
CA ILE A 138 10.67 -27.55 0.42
C ILE A 138 9.47 -27.10 1.26
N ARG A 139 9.71 -26.66 2.48
CA ARG A 139 8.65 -26.14 3.35
C ARG A 139 8.06 -24.85 2.77
N PHE A 140 8.89 -23.92 2.30
CA PHE A 140 8.46 -22.69 1.65
C PHE A 140 7.60 -22.99 0.42
N GLU A 141 8.11 -23.79 -0.52
CA GLU A 141 7.38 -24.19 -1.73
C GLU A 141 6.02 -24.83 -1.38
N THR A 142 6.02 -25.79 -0.46
CA THR A 142 4.79 -26.48 -0.04
C THR A 142 3.80 -25.53 0.63
N SER A 143 4.28 -24.57 1.43
CA SER A 143 3.41 -23.65 2.16
C SER A 143 2.93 -22.51 1.29
N PHE A 144 3.73 -22.06 0.33
CA PHE A 144 3.45 -20.86 -0.45
C PHE A 144 2.77 -21.17 -1.79
N TYR A 145 3.23 -22.19 -2.52
CA TYR A 145 2.70 -22.53 -3.85
C TYR A 145 1.75 -23.75 -3.84
N ASP A 146 2.13 -24.82 -3.17
CA ASP A 146 1.45 -26.10 -3.22
C ASP A 146 0.64 -26.42 -1.96
N TYR A 147 0.35 -25.42 -1.13
CA TYR A 147 -0.22 -25.64 0.18
C TYR A 147 -1.39 -26.65 0.16
N PRO A 148 -1.42 -27.58 1.11
CA PRO A 148 -2.41 -28.64 1.13
C PRO A 148 -3.83 -28.09 1.34
N ASP A 149 -4.84 -28.78 0.80
CA ASP A 149 -6.27 -28.45 0.92
C ASP A 149 -6.74 -28.22 2.38
N SER A 150 -5.96 -28.71 3.36
CA SER A 150 -6.19 -28.48 4.79
C SER A 150 -5.94 -27.05 5.23
N ILE A 151 -5.16 -26.27 4.47
CA ILE A 151 -4.87 -24.87 4.75
C ILE A 151 -5.77 -24.01 3.86
N LYS A 152 -6.82 -23.47 4.44
CA LYS A 152 -7.67 -22.52 3.72
C LYS A 152 -7.02 -21.13 3.77
N ARG A 153 -6.40 -20.72 2.69
CA ARG A 153 -6.00 -19.33 2.53
C ARG A 153 -7.23 -18.42 2.48
N PHE A 154 -7.08 -17.28 3.09
CA PHE A 154 -8.03 -16.21 2.91
C PHE A 154 -7.74 -15.53 1.57
N VAL A 155 -8.62 -15.72 0.60
CA VAL A 155 -8.60 -15.00 -0.67
C VAL A 155 -9.80 -14.09 -0.67
N PRO A 156 -9.62 -12.78 -0.52
CA PRO A 156 -10.73 -11.84 -0.57
C PRO A 156 -11.33 -11.80 -1.97
N GLU A 157 -12.64 -11.61 -2.02
CA GLU A 157 -13.34 -11.35 -3.28
C GLU A 157 -13.39 -9.83 -3.47
N ALA A 158 -12.86 -9.33 -4.58
CA ALA A 158 -12.84 -7.91 -4.86
C ALA A 158 -14.25 -7.37 -5.13
N VAL A 159 -14.58 -6.25 -4.53
CA VAL A 159 -15.90 -5.61 -4.68
C VAL A 159 -15.87 -4.28 -5.45
N PHE A 160 -14.69 -3.80 -5.83
CA PHE A 160 -14.54 -2.49 -6.49
C PHE A 160 -15.36 -2.34 -7.77
N LYS A 161 -15.58 -3.42 -8.49
CA LYS A 161 -16.33 -3.41 -9.76
C LYS A 161 -17.82 -3.18 -9.57
N GLU A 162 -18.42 -3.82 -8.57
CA GLU A 162 -19.85 -3.73 -8.28
C GLU A 162 -20.19 -2.60 -7.31
N GLN A 163 -19.29 -2.32 -6.35
CA GLN A 163 -19.57 -1.42 -5.22
C GLN A 163 -18.67 -0.18 -5.19
N GLY A 164 -17.65 -0.11 -6.05
CA GLY A 164 -16.75 1.02 -6.17
C GLY A 164 -15.51 0.94 -5.30
N ILE A 165 -14.60 1.91 -5.50
CA ILE A 165 -13.28 1.97 -4.85
C ILE A 165 -13.41 2.12 -3.34
N ILE A 166 -14.31 2.96 -2.86
CA ILE A 166 -14.46 3.20 -1.41
C ILE A 166 -14.89 1.93 -0.69
N ALA A 167 -15.80 1.15 -1.26
CA ALA A 167 -16.24 -0.11 -0.66
C ALA A 167 -15.08 -1.11 -0.60
N GLU A 168 -14.30 -1.25 -1.67
CA GLU A 168 -13.11 -2.09 -1.69
C GLU A 168 -12.10 -1.69 -0.61
N LEU A 169 -11.81 -0.40 -0.49
CA LEU A 169 -10.86 0.08 0.52
C LEU A 169 -11.37 -0.12 1.95
N ILE A 170 -12.67 -0.06 2.18
CA ILE A 170 -13.26 -0.40 3.50
C ILE A 170 -13.01 -1.87 3.82
N GLU A 171 -13.24 -2.77 2.86
CA GLU A 171 -13.00 -4.21 3.04
C GLU A 171 -11.50 -4.49 3.28
N LEU A 172 -10.60 -3.94 2.46
CA LEU A 172 -9.16 -4.15 2.58
C LEU A 172 -8.59 -3.63 3.92
N ASN A 173 -9.17 -2.57 4.47
CA ASN A 173 -8.73 -1.96 5.73
C ASN A 173 -9.55 -2.42 6.96
N ASP A 174 -10.47 -3.37 6.79
CA ASP A 174 -11.16 -3.99 7.92
C ASP A 174 -10.17 -4.77 8.80
N PRO A 175 -10.16 -4.58 10.12
CA PRO A 175 -9.20 -5.25 11.01
C PRO A 175 -9.24 -6.78 10.93
N GLU A 176 -10.41 -7.38 10.70
CA GLU A 176 -10.53 -8.84 10.56
C GLU A 176 -9.99 -9.31 9.21
N HIS A 177 -10.21 -8.53 8.15
CA HIS A 177 -9.62 -8.77 6.84
C HIS A 177 -8.08 -8.75 6.92
N ILE A 178 -7.51 -7.68 7.50
CA ILE A 178 -6.06 -7.54 7.69
C ILE A 178 -5.52 -8.73 8.51
N ARG A 179 -6.18 -9.09 9.62
CA ARG A 179 -5.77 -10.23 10.44
C ARG A 179 -5.75 -11.55 9.68
N ARG A 180 -6.74 -11.77 8.83
CA ARG A 180 -6.86 -12.99 8.02
C ARG A 180 -5.83 -13.01 6.88
N SER A 181 -5.61 -11.89 6.23
CA SER A 181 -4.59 -11.74 5.18
C SER A 181 -3.18 -11.96 5.74
N LEU A 182 -2.84 -11.32 6.87
CA LEU A 182 -1.57 -11.55 7.56
C LEU A 182 -1.37 -13.02 7.96
N GLY A 183 -2.44 -13.72 8.28
CA GLY A 183 -2.40 -15.15 8.57
C GLY A 183 -1.81 -15.97 7.43
N ASN A 184 -2.03 -15.58 6.18
CA ASN A 184 -1.48 -16.24 5.01
C ASN A 184 0.06 -16.19 4.96
N TYR A 185 0.67 -15.14 5.51
CA TYR A 185 2.12 -14.97 5.57
C TYR A 185 2.77 -15.67 6.77
N LEU A 186 1.98 -16.05 7.77
CA LEU A 186 2.47 -16.68 9.00
C LEU A 186 2.44 -18.22 8.95
N ILE A 187 1.89 -18.80 7.90
CA ILE A 187 1.75 -20.24 7.74
C ILE A 187 3.04 -20.89 7.20
N GLY A 188 3.97 -20.08 6.66
CA GLY A 188 5.23 -20.51 6.07
C GLY A 188 6.32 -20.93 7.06
#